data_761b0b863b9f308747ad81341866441c
#
_entry.id   761b0b863b9f308747ad81341866441c
#
_cell.length_a   1.000
_cell.length_b   1.000
_cell.length_c   1.000
_cell.angle_alpha   90.00
_cell.angle_beta   90.00
_cell.angle_gamma   90.00
#
_symmetry.space_group_name_H-M   'P 1'
#
loop_
_entity.id
_entity.type
_entity.pdbx_description
1 polymer ?
#
loop_
_entity_poly.entity_id
_entity_poly.type
_entity_poly.pdbx_seq_one_letter_code
_entity_poly.pdbx_strand_id
1 'polypeptide(L)'
;MQKPKRRFSRAAALVACLLVALPAAAASLASGSVKTMSSTSFPPFVLPEPTGPYRIGVHDFEVVDPGRAETFRPDLGEHRRIMVRVWYPAVPAAGAAPRPYRSPVEALIMGRNLAESLGLPDPTFEQIGAGPTHAVSNAPVERAGGSYPVVIFSHGYLGTVDTNTALMEELASHGVVVFSITHPFESAAVVYPQGDAVVLDASVKAYMGGRTLDPDTDIILHSKVMGDRFEATRRLYSQSTRLSQSAPIWRSDFISVLDAIEAGLVDREVRPIAALADLHRLIFAGMSFGGPAAVGACQADRRCLGAINLDGREVSLDLFDRPVRAPTLMVYSGNTFNLSGLGYNDFFYEPARQIGSRPEVRRMVVPDAGHWDFTDYTLLPKGDPSMPLLPASLRGPIEGRRMIRLVNDLFLDFIGRYAGSGQDLVAAKPIDDAVKVQDVSAIARWAASADQTNPQRKR
;
A
#
# COMPACT_ATOMS: atom_id res chain seq x y z
N MET A 1 51.26 -17.93 -28.66
CA MET A 1 49.82 -17.92 -28.98
C MET A 1 49.05 -17.65 -27.71
N GLN A 2 48.69 -16.37 -27.47
CA GLN A 2 47.91 -15.94 -26.32
C GLN A 2 46.43 -15.91 -26.72
N LYS A 3 45.56 -16.58 -25.95
CA LYS A 3 44.11 -16.53 -26.12
C LYS A 3 43.55 -15.20 -25.51
N PRO A 4 42.59 -14.52 -26.16
CA PRO A 4 42.05 -13.29 -25.63
C PRO A 4 41.08 -13.55 -24.47
N LYS A 5 41.28 -12.83 -23.36
CA LYS A 5 40.35 -12.77 -22.22
C LYS A 5 39.10 -12.04 -22.65
N ARG A 6 37.97 -12.73 -22.71
CA ARG A 6 36.65 -12.12 -22.85
C ARG A 6 36.34 -11.30 -21.58
N ARG A 7 36.28 -9.98 -21.72
CA ARG A 7 35.71 -9.08 -20.74
C ARG A 7 34.17 -9.27 -20.77
N PHE A 8 33.63 -9.91 -19.76
CA PHE A 8 32.18 -9.81 -19.48
C PHE A 8 31.90 -8.38 -19.01
N SER A 9 31.12 -7.67 -19.78
CA SER A 9 30.56 -6.37 -19.36
C SER A 9 29.55 -6.66 -18.24
N ARG A 10 29.86 -6.18 -17.06
CA ARG A 10 28.93 -6.15 -15.93
C ARG A 10 27.86 -5.10 -16.22
N ALA A 11 26.78 -5.49 -16.88
CA ALA A 11 25.53 -4.77 -16.77
C ALA A 11 24.98 -5.09 -15.38
N ALA A 12 25.37 -4.29 -14.39
CA ALA A 12 24.77 -4.34 -13.07
C ALA A 12 23.34 -3.83 -13.20
N ALA A 13 22.38 -4.74 -13.13
CA ALA A 13 20.99 -4.38 -12.93
C ALA A 13 20.86 -3.80 -11.50
N LEU A 14 20.98 -2.49 -11.40
CA LEU A 14 20.66 -1.73 -10.18
C LEU A 14 19.14 -1.70 -10.02
N VAL A 15 18.58 -2.69 -9.38
CA VAL A 15 17.22 -2.58 -8.83
C VAL A 15 17.38 -2.23 -7.36
N ALA A 16 17.54 -0.92 -7.13
CA ALA A 16 17.55 -0.36 -5.80
C ALA A 16 16.16 -0.38 -5.22
N CYS A 17 16.10 -0.71 -3.95
CA CYS A 17 14.93 -0.56 -3.09
C CYS A 17 14.24 0.77 -3.29
N LEU A 18 12.98 0.69 -3.52
CA LEU A 18 12.07 1.73 -3.82
C LEU A 18 11.95 2.83 -2.81
N LEU A 19 12.82 3.73 -2.98
CA LEU A 19 12.67 5.16 -3.07
C LEU A 19 13.75 5.58 -4.07
N VAL A 20 13.39 5.57 -5.36
CA VAL A 20 14.32 5.89 -6.44
C VAL A 20 14.70 7.35 -6.30
N ALA A 21 15.93 7.63 -5.88
CA ALA A 21 16.54 8.94 -6.13
C ALA A 21 16.80 9.04 -7.64
N LEU A 22 15.99 9.82 -8.34
CA LEU A 22 16.33 10.26 -9.69
C LEU A 22 17.49 11.25 -9.61
N PRO A 23 18.53 11.13 -10.44
CA PRO A 23 19.58 12.16 -10.50
C PRO A 23 18.93 13.47 -10.96
N ALA A 24 19.16 14.54 -10.20
CA ALA A 24 18.85 15.89 -10.63
C ALA A 24 19.73 16.21 -11.86
N ALA A 25 19.21 15.99 -13.05
CA ALA A 25 19.81 16.49 -14.27
C ALA A 25 19.58 18.01 -14.29
N ALA A 26 20.66 18.78 -14.08
CA ALA A 26 20.66 20.21 -14.29
C ALA A 26 20.32 20.48 -15.77
N ALA A 27 19.09 20.87 -16.04
CA ALA A 27 18.65 21.28 -17.36
C ALA A 27 19.19 22.67 -17.61
N SER A 28 20.19 22.78 -18.51
CA SER A 28 20.58 24.01 -19.15
C SER A 28 19.41 24.58 -19.95
N LEU A 29 18.95 25.76 -19.60
CA LEU A 29 17.94 26.51 -20.32
C LEU A 29 18.49 26.95 -21.69
N ALA A 30 18.25 26.09 -22.70
CA ALA A 30 18.37 26.53 -24.10
C ALA A 30 16.94 26.91 -24.55
N SER A 31 16.79 28.18 -24.96
CA SER A 31 15.59 28.76 -25.55
C SER A 31 15.25 28.03 -26.87
N GLY A 32 14.40 27.04 -26.81
CA GLY A 32 13.87 26.31 -27.95
C GLY A 32 12.36 26.51 -28.03
N SER A 33 11.91 26.95 -29.21
CA SER A 33 10.55 27.13 -29.68
C SER A 33 9.56 26.13 -29.05
N VAL A 34 8.51 26.64 -28.39
CA VAL A 34 7.37 25.86 -27.89
C VAL A 34 6.68 25.24 -29.10
N LYS A 35 7.01 24.00 -29.41
CA LYS A 35 6.16 23.16 -30.26
C LYS A 35 4.91 22.85 -29.44
N THR A 36 3.77 23.37 -29.88
CA THR A 36 2.45 22.91 -29.48
C THR A 36 2.42 21.38 -29.61
N MET A 37 2.51 20.67 -28.50
CA MET A 37 2.30 19.22 -28.50
C MET A 37 0.85 18.99 -28.90
N SER A 38 0.67 18.27 -30.01
CA SER A 38 -0.60 17.70 -30.41
C SER A 38 -1.17 16.93 -29.20
N SER A 39 -2.44 17.15 -28.88
CA SER A 39 -3.14 16.43 -27.83
C SER A 39 -3.17 14.95 -28.20
N THR A 40 -2.16 14.20 -27.80
CA THR A 40 -2.24 12.74 -27.81
C THR A 40 -3.35 12.38 -26.83
N SER A 41 -4.49 11.93 -27.34
CA SER A 41 -5.58 11.43 -26.53
C SER A 41 -5.09 10.14 -25.85
N PHE A 42 -4.80 10.21 -24.57
CA PHE A 42 -4.53 9.01 -23.78
C PHE A 42 -5.78 8.12 -23.79
N PRO A 43 -5.63 6.78 -23.87
CA PRO A 43 -6.76 5.92 -23.64
C PRO A 43 -7.39 6.25 -22.29
N PRO A 44 -8.73 6.28 -22.17
CA PRO A 44 -9.39 6.61 -20.93
C PRO A 44 -8.94 5.65 -19.83
N PHE A 45 -8.63 6.18 -18.66
CA PHE A 45 -8.40 5.38 -17.46
C PHE A 45 -9.73 4.81 -16.97
N VAL A 46 -9.89 3.49 -17.05
CA VAL A 46 -11.15 2.81 -16.74
C VAL A 46 -10.91 1.68 -15.76
N LEU A 47 -11.53 1.78 -14.60
CA LEU A 47 -11.52 0.72 -13.60
C LEU A 47 -12.29 -0.50 -14.09
N PRO A 48 -11.90 -1.73 -13.70
CA PRO A 48 -12.71 -2.93 -13.93
C PRO A 48 -14.05 -2.84 -13.21
N GLU A 49 -15.12 -3.37 -13.82
CA GLU A 49 -16.41 -3.51 -13.13
C GLU A 49 -16.28 -4.38 -11.88
N PRO A 50 -16.80 -3.94 -10.73
CA PRO A 50 -16.89 -4.77 -9.53
C PRO A 50 -17.76 -6.01 -9.73
N THR A 51 -17.39 -7.12 -9.11
CA THR A 51 -18.04 -8.42 -9.37
C THR A 51 -19.09 -8.81 -8.32
N GLY A 52 -19.20 -8.08 -7.22
CA GLY A 52 -20.16 -8.36 -6.15
C GLY A 52 -21.58 -7.91 -6.44
N PRO A 53 -22.55 -8.37 -5.66
CA PRO A 53 -23.97 -8.09 -5.88
C PRO A 53 -24.44 -6.71 -5.42
N TYR A 54 -23.63 -6.00 -4.60
CA TYR A 54 -24.04 -4.70 -4.06
C TYR A 54 -23.60 -3.55 -4.95
N ARG A 55 -24.47 -2.53 -5.06
CA ARG A 55 -24.05 -1.22 -5.56
C ARG A 55 -23.24 -0.51 -4.48
N ILE A 56 -22.45 0.46 -4.87
CA ILE A 56 -21.41 1.05 -4.03
C ILE A 56 -21.71 2.50 -3.74
N GLY A 57 -21.64 2.86 -2.47
CA GLY A 57 -21.59 4.23 -1.99
C GLY A 57 -20.17 4.63 -1.62
N VAL A 58 -19.88 5.92 -1.69
CA VAL A 58 -18.61 6.48 -1.24
C VAL A 58 -18.85 7.80 -0.51
N HIS A 59 -18.08 8.01 0.58
CA HIS A 59 -18.16 9.26 1.35
C HIS A 59 -16.77 9.63 1.89
N ASP A 60 -16.47 10.93 1.93
CA ASP A 60 -15.25 11.49 2.48
C ASP A 60 -15.54 12.19 3.81
N PHE A 61 -14.73 11.92 4.83
CA PHE A 61 -14.84 12.58 6.13
C PHE A 61 -13.48 12.78 6.78
N GLU A 62 -13.47 13.56 7.84
CA GLU A 62 -12.26 13.85 8.61
C GLU A 62 -12.37 13.27 10.02
N VAL A 63 -11.25 12.71 10.50
CA VAL A 63 -11.05 12.36 11.91
C VAL A 63 -9.98 13.27 12.47
N VAL A 64 -10.31 13.99 13.53
CA VAL A 64 -9.36 14.77 14.33
C VAL A 64 -9.09 14.01 15.62
N ASP A 65 -7.82 13.70 15.87
CA ASP A 65 -7.41 13.03 17.10
C ASP A 65 -6.98 14.05 18.16
N PRO A 66 -7.82 14.35 19.14
CA PRO A 66 -7.52 15.38 20.13
C PRO A 66 -6.41 14.98 21.11
N GLY A 67 -6.06 13.70 21.15
CA GLY A 67 -4.97 13.17 21.98
C GLY A 67 -3.59 13.26 21.35
N ARG A 68 -3.52 13.62 20.05
CA ARG A 68 -2.26 13.63 19.28
C ARG A 68 -2.03 14.99 18.63
N ALA A 69 -0.91 15.62 18.95
CA ALA A 69 -0.44 16.81 18.25
C ALA A 69 0.08 16.42 16.84
N GLU A 70 -0.04 17.33 15.87
CA GLU A 70 0.61 17.20 14.57
C GLU A 70 2.13 17.38 14.72
N THR A 71 2.90 16.35 14.33
CA THR A 71 4.34 16.30 14.56
C THR A 71 5.18 16.75 13.37
N PHE A 72 4.65 16.74 12.16
CA PHE A 72 5.36 17.24 10.97
C PHE A 72 5.32 18.76 10.88
N ARG A 73 4.26 19.37 11.38
CA ARG A 73 4.04 20.82 11.40
C ARG A 73 3.63 21.30 12.80
N PRO A 74 4.52 21.14 13.80
CA PRO A 74 4.23 21.55 15.17
C PRO A 74 4.03 23.08 15.31
N ASP A 75 4.49 23.85 14.32
CA ASP A 75 4.29 25.29 14.21
C ASP A 75 2.81 25.68 14.02
N LEU A 76 1.96 24.77 13.53
CA LEU A 76 0.52 25.03 13.39
C LEU A 76 -0.24 24.93 14.72
N GLY A 77 0.32 24.24 15.73
CA GLY A 77 -0.34 24.00 17.01
C GLY A 77 -1.62 23.16 16.91
N GLU A 78 -1.76 22.41 15.82
CA GLU A 78 -2.95 21.61 15.52
C GLU A 78 -2.85 20.19 16.06
N HIS A 79 -4.00 19.53 16.16
CA HIS A 79 -4.10 18.10 16.40
C HIS A 79 -3.93 17.32 15.08
N ARG A 80 -3.59 16.02 15.20
CA ARG A 80 -3.51 15.13 14.06
C ARG A 80 -4.87 15.00 13.38
N ARG A 81 -4.94 15.36 12.10
CA ARG A 81 -6.12 15.31 11.24
C ARG A 81 -5.92 14.19 10.23
N ILE A 82 -6.90 13.32 10.04
CA ILE A 82 -6.84 12.19 9.11
C ILE A 82 -8.04 12.27 8.19
N MET A 83 -7.81 12.42 6.89
CA MET A 83 -8.87 12.33 5.90
C MET A 83 -9.12 10.85 5.62
N VAL A 84 -10.38 10.45 5.61
CA VAL A 84 -10.85 9.09 5.39
C VAL A 84 -11.85 9.07 4.25
N ARG A 85 -11.66 8.17 3.29
CA ARG A 85 -12.66 7.84 2.27
C ARG A 85 -13.22 6.47 2.57
N VAL A 86 -14.53 6.38 2.70
CA VAL A 86 -15.23 5.12 2.99
C VAL A 86 -16.04 4.66 1.79
N TRP A 87 -15.83 3.41 1.36
CA TRP A 87 -16.67 2.70 0.40
C TRP A 87 -17.52 1.68 1.13
N TYR A 88 -18.79 1.55 0.74
CA TYR A 88 -19.76 0.74 1.45
C TYR A 88 -20.89 0.23 0.53
N PRO A 89 -21.54 -0.89 0.87
CA PRO A 89 -22.76 -1.33 0.20
C PRO A 89 -23.86 -0.27 0.29
N ALA A 90 -24.47 0.06 -0.85
CA ALA A 90 -25.40 1.18 -0.93
C ALA A 90 -26.60 0.92 -1.86
N VAL A 91 -27.63 1.75 -1.69
CA VAL A 91 -28.81 1.80 -2.57
C VAL A 91 -28.90 3.18 -3.21
N PRO A 92 -28.08 3.48 -4.23
CA PRO A 92 -28.12 4.74 -4.93
C PRO A 92 -29.48 4.96 -5.62
N ALA A 93 -29.91 6.22 -5.72
CA ALA A 93 -31.09 6.57 -6.50
C ALA A 93 -30.95 6.12 -7.98
N ALA A 94 -32.08 5.86 -8.62
CA ALA A 94 -32.09 5.53 -10.04
C ALA A 94 -31.51 6.69 -10.85
N GLY A 95 -30.54 6.39 -11.74
CA GLY A 95 -29.87 7.40 -12.58
C GLY A 95 -28.84 8.26 -11.84
N ALA A 96 -28.52 7.97 -10.57
CA ALA A 96 -27.43 8.65 -9.88
C ALA A 96 -26.09 8.41 -10.60
N ALA A 97 -25.38 9.52 -10.88
CA ALA A 97 -24.10 9.46 -11.56
C ALA A 97 -23.00 8.93 -10.62
N PRO A 98 -22.12 8.04 -11.08
CA PRO A 98 -20.93 7.65 -10.33
C PRO A 98 -20.01 8.85 -10.09
N ARG A 99 -19.26 8.80 -8.98
CA ARG A 99 -18.18 9.75 -8.70
C ARG A 99 -17.08 9.61 -9.75
N PRO A 100 -16.44 10.69 -10.22
CA PRO A 100 -15.17 10.56 -10.93
C PRO A 100 -14.09 9.99 -10.00
N TYR A 101 -13.04 9.39 -10.57
CA TYR A 101 -11.91 8.86 -9.79
C TYR A 101 -11.33 9.93 -8.85
N ARG A 102 -11.16 11.15 -9.35
CA ARG A 102 -10.85 12.38 -8.59
C ARG A 102 -11.80 13.49 -8.99
N SER A 103 -12.26 14.28 -8.04
CA SER A 103 -12.87 15.57 -8.35
C SER A 103 -11.87 16.49 -9.07
N PRO A 104 -12.28 17.53 -9.78
CA PRO A 104 -11.37 18.47 -10.43
C PRO A 104 -10.31 19.05 -9.49
N VAL A 105 -10.70 19.35 -8.22
CA VAL A 105 -9.78 19.86 -7.20
C VAL A 105 -8.78 18.80 -6.77
N GLU A 106 -9.22 17.57 -6.53
CA GLU A 106 -8.34 16.45 -6.19
C GLU A 106 -7.39 16.12 -7.36
N ALA A 107 -7.87 16.10 -8.60
CA ALA A 107 -7.04 15.85 -9.77
C ALA A 107 -5.91 16.88 -9.88
N LEU A 108 -6.25 18.16 -9.68
CA LEU A 108 -5.27 19.25 -9.73
C LEU A 108 -4.24 19.15 -8.58
N ILE A 109 -4.69 18.98 -7.34
CA ILE A 109 -3.81 19.02 -6.17
C ILE A 109 -3.06 17.70 -6.02
N MET A 110 -3.78 16.56 -5.98
CA MET A 110 -3.16 15.25 -5.76
C MET A 110 -2.36 14.80 -6.98
N GLY A 111 -2.89 15.02 -8.20
CA GLY A 111 -2.22 14.65 -9.43
C GLY A 111 -0.89 15.40 -9.61
N ARG A 112 -0.90 16.72 -9.44
CA ARG A 112 0.31 17.56 -9.55
C ARG A 112 1.35 17.17 -8.50
N ASN A 113 0.98 17.09 -7.23
CA ASN A 113 1.93 16.78 -6.16
C ASN A 113 2.50 15.36 -6.27
N LEU A 114 1.70 14.40 -6.75
CA LEU A 114 2.19 13.05 -7.03
C LEU A 114 3.20 13.06 -8.19
N ALA A 115 2.89 13.75 -9.29
CA ALA A 115 3.82 13.90 -10.41
C ALA A 115 5.13 14.55 -9.97
N GLU A 116 5.08 15.64 -9.23
CA GLU A 116 6.24 16.32 -8.68
C GLU A 116 7.07 15.42 -7.76
N SER A 117 6.40 14.67 -6.87
CA SER A 117 7.07 13.74 -5.93
C SER A 117 7.83 12.63 -6.64
N LEU A 118 7.39 12.27 -7.85
CA LEU A 118 7.99 11.22 -8.67
C LEU A 118 8.90 11.75 -9.78
N GLY A 119 9.03 13.08 -9.91
CA GLY A 119 9.80 13.70 -10.98
C GLY A 119 9.20 13.47 -12.38
N LEU A 120 7.88 13.34 -12.48
CA LEU A 120 7.13 13.08 -13.70
C LEU A 120 6.53 14.39 -14.27
N PRO A 121 6.18 14.44 -15.58
CA PRO A 121 5.48 15.59 -16.16
C PRO A 121 4.13 15.85 -15.50
N ASP A 122 3.79 17.10 -15.26
CA ASP A 122 2.58 17.56 -14.56
C ASP A 122 1.26 16.93 -15.04
N PRO A 123 0.94 16.81 -16.35
CA PRO A 123 -0.38 16.35 -16.77
C PRO A 123 -0.60 14.84 -16.60
N THR A 124 0.40 14.09 -16.18
CA THR A 124 0.36 12.62 -16.14
C THR A 124 -0.77 12.08 -15.27
N PHE A 125 -0.92 12.61 -14.07
CA PHE A 125 -1.89 12.12 -13.09
C PHE A 125 -3.19 12.93 -13.04
N GLU A 126 -3.24 14.12 -13.65
CA GLU A 126 -4.48 14.90 -13.77
C GLU A 126 -5.52 14.18 -14.64
N GLN A 127 -5.06 13.57 -15.73
CA GLN A 127 -5.92 12.88 -16.70
C GLN A 127 -6.54 11.59 -16.14
N ILE A 128 -5.86 10.92 -15.20
CA ILE A 128 -6.38 9.74 -14.51
C ILE A 128 -7.64 10.12 -13.71
N GLY A 129 -7.66 11.32 -13.14
CA GLY A 129 -8.73 11.78 -12.27
C GLY A 129 -10.11 11.87 -12.92
N ALA A 130 -10.18 12.08 -14.24
CA ALA A 130 -11.45 12.23 -14.97
C ALA A 130 -12.16 10.90 -15.24
N GLY A 131 -11.49 9.75 -15.05
CA GLY A 131 -12.09 8.43 -15.27
C GLY A 131 -13.30 8.19 -14.35
N PRO A 132 -14.35 7.48 -14.82
CA PRO A 132 -15.47 7.13 -13.97
C PRO A 132 -15.07 6.06 -12.96
N THR A 133 -15.68 6.08 -11.78
CA THR A 133 -15.73 4.99 -10.82
C THR A 133 -17.11 4.30 -10.90
N HIS A 134 -17.37 3.33 -10.01
CA HIS A 134 -18.68 2.67 -9.90
C HIS A 134 -19.44 3.12 -8.65
N ALA A 135 -18.77 3.87 -7.76
CA ALA A 135 -19.32 4.34 -6.51
C ALA A 135 -20.08 5.66 -6.66
N VAL A 136 -21.22 5.78 -6.00
CA VAL A 136 -22.04 7.00 -5.96
C VAL A 136 -21.79 7.75 -4.65
N SER A 137 -21.45 9.05 -4.76
CA SER A 137 -21.21 9.88 -3.58
C SER A 137 -22.44 9.97 -2.70
N ASN A 138 -22.25 9.77 -1.40
CA ASN A 138 -23.27 9.93 -0.35
C ASN A 138 -24.55 9.09 -0.58
N ALA A 139 -24.44 7.96 -1.28
CA ALA A 139 -25.56 7.08 -1.53
C ALA A 139 -26.12 6.51 -0.19
N PRO A 140 -27.45 6.31 -0.05
CA PRO A 140 -27.99 5.64 1.12
C PRO A 140 -27.38 4.24 1.31
N VAL A 141 -27.12 3.88 2.57
CA VAL A 141 -26.55 2.59 2.94
C VAL A 141 -27.51 1.42 2.64
N GLU A 142 -26.97 0.29 2.18
CA GLU A 142 -27.69 -0.96 2.04
C GLU A 142 -27.84 -1.65 3.42
N ARG A 143 -29.06 -1.90 3.86
CA ARG A 143 -29.35 -2.46 5.19
C ARG A 143 -29.79 -3.93 5.16
N ALA A 144 -30.16 -4.44 4.00
CA ALA A 144 -30.68 -5.82 3.88
C ALA A 144 -29.61 -6.87 4.21
N GLY A 145 -28.33 -6.58 4.04
CA GLY A 145 -27.21 -7.47 4.40
C GLY A 145 -26.89 -7.52 5.90
N GLY A 146 -27.56 -6.72 6.74
CA GLY A 146 -27.24 -6.60 8.16
C GLY A 146 -25.97 -5.80 8.42
N SER A 147 -25.06 -6.28 9.26
CA SER A 147 -23.74 -5.68 9.51
C SER A 147 -22.67 -6.30 8.61
N TYR A 148 -21.70 -5.50 8.21
CA TYR A 148 -20.66 -5.85 7.25
C TYR A 148 -19.28 -5.91 7.90
N PRO A 149 -18.39 -6.84 7.50
CA PRO A 149 -17.00 -6.81 7.92
C PRO A 149 -16.32 -5.51 7.47
N VAL A 150 -15.25 -5.16 8.17
CA VAL A 150 -14.56 -3.89 8.01
C VAL A 150 -13.13 -4.11 7.56
N VAL A 151 -12.69 -3.30 6.60
CA VAL A 151 -11.28 -3.13 6.28
C VAL A 151 -10.88 -1.68 6.53
N ILE A 152 -9.81 -1.46 7.29
CA ILE A 152 -9.11 -0.16 7.29
C ILE A 152 -7.85 -0.32 6.45
N PHE A 153 -7.74 0.50 5.40
CA PHE A 153 -6.69 0.40 4.39
C PHE A 153 -5.81 1.66 4.38
N SER A 154 -4.52 1.48 4.27
CA SER A 154 -3.54 2.56 4.13
C SER A 154 -2.81 2.46 2.80
N HIS A 155 -2.72 3.58 2.09
CA HIS A 155 -1.92 3.71 0.87
C HIS A 155 -0.40 3.62 1.15
N GLY A 156 0.41 3.57 0.10
CA GLY A 156 1.88 3.63 0.21
C GLY A 156 2.41 5.03 0.53
N TYR A 157 3.68 5.11 0.94
CA TYR A 157 4.38 6.38 1.16
C TYR A 157 4.33 7.23 -0.12
N LEU A 158 4.05 8.52 -0.01
CA LEU A 158 3.76 9.44 -1.12
C LEU A 158 2.47 9.10 -1.91
N GLY A 159 1.71 8.09 -1.51
CA GLY A 159 0.44 7.73 -2.17
C GLY A 159 -0.68 8.73 -1.84
N THR A 160 -1.85 8.41 -2.33
CA THR A 160 -3.10 9.15 -2.11
C THR A 160 -4.23 8.19 -1.74
N VAL A 161 -5.30 8.70 -1.16
CA VAL A 161 -6.43 7.92 -0.65
C VAL A 161 -7.09 7.01 -1.69
N ASP A 162 -6.98 7.39 -2.97
CA ASP A 162 -7.63 6.75 -4.12
C ASP A 162 -6.76 5.73 -4.87
N THR A 163 -5.51 5.55 -4.45
CA THR A 163 -4.52 4.74 -5.18
C THR A 163 -4.96 3.29 -5.46
N ASN A 164 -5.91 2.76 -4.68
CA ASN A 164 -6.44 1.40 -4.79
C ASN A 164 -7.98 1.37 -4.89
N THR A 165 -8.57 2.32 -5.62
CA THR A 165 -10.05 2.45 -5.74
C THR A 165 -10.69 1.18 -6.30
N ALA A 166 -10.08 0.51 -7.30
CA ALA A 166 -10.60 -0.74 -7.85
C ALA A 166 -10.77 -1.83 -6.77
N LEU A 167 -9.81 -1.95 -5.86
CA LEU A 167 -9.91 -2.87 -4.72
C LEU A 167 -11.01 -2.43 -3.75
N MET A 168 -11.09 -1.14 -3.42
CA MET A 168 -12.10 -0.63 -2.49
C MET A 168 -13.52 -0.89 -3.01
N GLU A 169 -13.74 -0.64 -4.30
CA GLU A 169 -15.02 -0.89 -4.97
C GLU A 169 -15.37 -2.37 -5.02
N GLU A 170 -14.42 -3.24 -5.34
CA GLU A 170 -14.64 -4.68 -5.33
C GLU A 170 -15.07 -5.16 -3.94
N LEU A 171 -14.34 -4.80 -2.90
CA LEU A 171 -14.65 -5.19 -1.53
C LEU A 171 -16.04 -4.69 -1.11
N ALA A 172 -16.37 -3.42 -1.39
CA ALA A 172 -17.67 -2.86 -1.06
C ALA A 172 -18.80 -3.56 -1.83
N SER A 173 -18.58 -3.93 -3.10
CA SER A 173 -19.56 -4.70 -3.88
C SER A 173 -19.83 -6.10 -3.31
N HIS A 174 -18.89 -6.64 -2.57
CA HIS A 174 -19.00 -7.93 -1.87
C HIS A 174 -19.47 -7.81 -0.40
N GLY A 175 -19.96 -6.64 0.01
CA GLY A 175 -20.49 -6.48 1.35
C GLY A 175 -19.42 -6.24 2.42
N VAL A 176 -18.39 -5.47 2.11
CA VAL A 176 -17.37 -5.01 3.06
C VAL A 176 -17.44 -3.49 3.18
N VAL A 177 -17.34 -2.96 4.38
CA VAL A 177 -17.15 -1.51 4.59
C VAL A 177 -15.65 -1.24 4.63
N VAL A 178 -15.15 -0.38 3.71
CA VAL A 178 -13.73 -0.12 3.56
C VAL A 178 -13.42 1.34 3.86
N PHE A 179 -12.62 1.59 4.89
CA PHE A 179 -12.12 2.91 5.25
C PHE A 179 -10.67 3.04 4.74
N SER A 180 -10.45 3.80 3.67
CA SER A 180 -9.09 4.16 3.23
C SER A 180 -8.66 5.43 3.95
N ILE A 181 -7.52 5.36 4.65
CA ILE A 181 -7.00 6.45 5.49
C ILE A 181 -5.82 7.14 4.83
N THR A 182 -5.67 8.45 5.07
CA THR A 182 -4.52 9.23 4.63
C THR A 182 -3.54 9.48 5.75
N HIS A 183 -2.31 9.87 5.37
CA HIS A 183 -1.24 10.24 6.29
C HIS A 183 -0.74 11.65 5.91
N PRO A 184 -1.36 12.71 6.46
CA PRO A 184 -1.01 14.09 6.14
C PRO A 184 0.48 14.36 6.27
N PHE A 185 1.01 15.20 5.37
CA PHE A 185 2.43 15.56 5.23
C PHE A 185 3.37 14.44 4.73
N GLU A 186 2.90 13.19 4.65
CA GLU A 186 3.63 12.04 4.07
C GLU A 186 2.92 11.43 2.86
N SER A 187 1.65 11.76 2.64
CA SER A 187 0.94 11.60 1.36
C SER A 187 1.43 12.65 0.36
N ALA A 188 1.36 12.38 -0.94
CA ALA A 188 1.65 13.39 -1.96
C ALA A 188 0.78 14.63 -1.77
N ALA A 189 -0.50 14.41 -1.50
CA ALA A 189 -1.42 15.42 -1.02
C ALA A 189 -2.62 14.79 -0.33
N VAL A 190 -3.22 15.52 0.59
CA VAL A 190 -4.51 15.21 1.23
C VAL A 190 -5.44 16.40 0.98
N VAL A 191 -6.60 16.15 0.38
CA VAL A 191 -7.67 17.14 0.21
C VAL A 191 -8.78 16.77 1.18
N TYR A 192 -9.08 17.67 2.10
CA TYR A 192 -10.14 17.46 3.10
C TYR A 192 -11.53 17.78 2.54
N PRO A 193 -12.60 17.23 3.13
CA PRO A 193 -13.98 17.47 2.66
C PRO A 193 -14.37 18.94 2.61
N GLN A 194 -13.77 19.78 3.47
CA GLN A 194 -14.00 21.22 3.53
C GLN A 194 -13.32 22.01 2.40
N GLY A 195 -12.43 21.34 1.62
CA GLY A 195 -11.72 21.92 0.48
C GLY A 195 -10.32 22.42 0.80
N ASP A 196 -9.90 22.46 2.05
CA ASP A 196 -8.50 22.70 2.42
C ASP A 196 -7.64 21.48 2.07
N ALA A 197 -6.35 21.70 1.90
CA ALA A 197 -5.42 20.64 1.53
C ALA A 197 -4.07 20.79 2.21
N VAL A 198 -3.43 19.65 2.47
CA VAL A 198 -2.02 19.59 2.85
C VAL A 198 -1.26 18.75 1.83
N VAL A 199 0.00 19.12 1.62
CA VAL A 199 0.89 18.46 0.66
C VAL A 199 2.09 17.86 1.39
N LEU A 200 2.85 17.08 0.66
CA LEU A 200 4.07 16.45 1.14
C LEU A 200 5.00 17.47 1.82
N ASP A 201 5.40 17.17 3.06
CA ASP A 201 6.33 18.03 3.79
C ASP A 201 7.71 18.11 3.12
N ALA A 202 8.31 19.30 3.10
CA ALA A 202 9.59 19.52 2.45
C ALA A 202 10.72 18.68 3.04
N SER A 203 10.68 18.35 4.34
CA SER A 203 11.68 17.49 4.98
C SER A 203 11.59 16.05 4.52
N VAL A 204 10.38 15.58 4.24
CA VAL A 204 10.11 14.27 3.63
C VAL A 204 10.68 14.22 2.23
N LYS A 205 10.39 15.25 1.41
CA LYS A 205 10.90 15.37 0.05
C LYS A 205 12.43 15.39 0.02
N ALA A 206 13.07 16.14 0.92
CA ALA A 206 14.53 16.19 1.05
C ALA A 206 15.14 14.85 1.43
N TYR A 207 14.53 14.14 2.39
CA TYR A 207 14.95 12.79 2.80
C TYR A 207 14.92 11.81 1.63
N MET A 208 13.86 11.85 0.82
CA MET A 208 13.67 10.97 -0.33
C MET A 208 14.72 11.21 -1.41
N GLY A 209 15.06 12.48 -1.69
CA GLY A 209 16.04 12.89 -2.71
C GLY A 209 17.50 12.66 -2.31
N GLY A 210 17.80 12.55 -1.02
CA GLY A 210 19.18 12.48 -0.49
C GLY A 210 19.69 11.07 -0.18
N ARG A 211 18.94 10.01 -0.46
CA ARG A 211 19.31 8.65 -0.05
C ARG A 211 20.43 8.06 -0.93
N THR A 212 21.52 7.67 -0.28
CA THR A 212 22.51 6.74 -0.84
C THR A 212 22.17 5.31 -0.47
N LEU A 213 22.65 4.35 -1.27
CA LEU A 213 22.52 2.93 -0.91
C LEU A 213 23.33 2.66 0.37
N ASP A 214 22.63 2.15 1.38
CA ASP A 214 23.28 1.70 2.60
C ASP A 214 24.08 0.43 2.32
N PRO A 215 25.34 0.30 2.80
CA PRO A 215 26.15 -0.91 2.63
C PRO A 215 25.45 -2.18 3.13
N ASP A 216 24.65 -2.09 4.18
CA ASP A 216 23.87 -3.22 4.70
C ASP A 216 22.82 -3.72 3.70
N THR A 217 22.32 -2.86 2.82
CA THR A 217 21.41 -3.25 1.72
C THR A 217 22.05 -4.28 0.79
N ASP A 218 23.31 -4.11 0.43
CA ASP A 218 24.04 -5.07 -0.43
C ASP A 218 24.19 -6.43 0.28
N ILE A 219 24.52 -6.43 1.57
CA ILE A 219 24.61 -7.67 2.37
C ILE A 219 23.24 -8.37 2.43
N ILE A 220 22.16 -7.62 2.71
CA ILE A 220 20.79 -8.17 2.77
C ILE A 220 20.41 -8.83 1.45
N LEU A 221 20.76 -8.23 0.32
CA LEU A 221 20.35 -8.72 -0.99
C LEU A 221 21.23 -9.85 -1.53
N HIS A 222 22.53 -9.84 -1.24
CA HIS A 222 23.49 -10.67 -1.96
C HIS A 222 24.27 -11.64 -1.09
N SER A 223 24.33 -11.50 0.24
CA SER A 223 25.02 -12.45 1.09
C SER A 223 24.37 -13.83 1.02
N LYS A 224 25.20 -14.87 0.93
CA LYS A 224 24.78 -16.27 1.04
C LYS A 224 24.74 -16.76 2.49
N VAL A 225 25.28 -15.96 3.41
CA VAL A 225 25.32 -16.28 4.84
C VAL A 225 24.13 -15.66 5.54
N MET A 226 23.24 -16.49 6.05
CA MET A 226 21.97 -16.04 6.63
C MET A 226 22.17 -15.16 7.87
N GLY A 227 23.20 -15.48 8.69
CA GLY A 227 23.56 -14.68 9.86
C GLY A 227 24.00 -13.26 9.50
N ASP A 228 24.77 -13.09 8.41
CA ASP A 228 25.21 -11.77 7.94
C ASP A 228 24.00 -10.94 7.49
N ARG A 229 23.04 -11.55 6.78
CA ARG A 229 21.81 -10.90 6.35
C ARG A 229 20.95 -10.47 7.52
N PHE A 230 20.80 -11.34 8.52
CA PHE A 230 20.07 -11.04 9.75
C PHE A 230 20.65 -9.81 10.46
N GLU A 231 21.96 -9.81 10.69
CA GLU A 231 22.64 -8.70 11.36
C GLU A 231 22.63 -7.41 10.53
N ALA A 232 22.80 -7.49 9.21
CA ALA A 232 22.69 -6.35 8.32
C ALA A 232 21.26 -5.76 8.34
N THR A 233 20.23 -6.62 8.32
CA THR A 233 18.84 -6.18 8.45
C THR A 233 18.63 -5.45 9.77
N ARG A 234 19.08 -6.00 10.88
CA ARG A 234 18.96 -5.40 12.20
C ARG A 234 19.66 -4.03 12.28
N ARG A 235 20.88 -3.90 11.76
CA ARG A 235 21.61 -2.62 11.71
C ARG A 235 20.89 -1.60 10.83
N LEU A 236 20.49 -1.97 9.61
CA LEU A 236 19.79 -1.07 8.68
C LEU A 236 18.57 -0.43 9.33
N TYR A 237 17.74 -1.24 9.99
CA TYR A 237 16.52 -0.72 10.61
C TYR A 237 16.76 0.03 11.92
N SER A 238 17.81 -0.30 12.68
CA SER A 238 18.17 0.47 13.87
C SER A 238 18.71 1.88 13.54
N GLN A 239 19.21 2.08 12.33
CA GLN A 239 19.79 3.35 11.85
C GLN A 239 18.82 4.16 10.99
N SER A 240 17.70 3.61 10.56
CA SER A 240 16.72 4.29 9.73
C SER A 240 15.92 5.30 10.58
N THR A 241 16.29 6.59 10.49
CA THR A 241 15.70 7.62 11.34
C THR A 241 14.31 8.04 10.86
N ARG A 242 14.13 8.36 9.58
CA ARG A 242 12.86 8.93 9.10
C ARG A 242 11.74 7.90 9.05
N LEU A 243 11.92 6.77 8.38
CA LEU A 243 10.88 5.76 8.24
C LEU A 243 10.52 5.11 9.58
N SER A 244 11.49 4.95 10.49
CA SER A 244 11.24 4.47 11.84
C SER A 244 10.46 5.47 12.70
N GLN A 245 10.55 6.78 12.42
CA GLN A 245 9.70 7.80 13.03
C GLN A 245 8.28 7.79 12.46
N SER A 246 8.14 7.60 11.15
CA SER A 246 6.84 7.60 10.46
C SER A 246 6.00 6.36 10.80
N ALA A 247 6.62 5.19 10.96
CA ALA A 247 5.89 3.95 11.19
C ALA A 247 4.96 3.98 12.43
N PRO A 248 5.38 4.46 13.61
CA PRO A 248 4.48 4.60 14.76
C PRO A 248 3.32 5.58 14.50
N ILE A 249 3.56 6.66 13.74
CA ILE A 249 2.53 7.65 13.41
C ILE A 249 1.44 6.99 12.56
N TRP A 250 1.84 6.29 11.49
CA TRP A 250 0.90 5.60 10.60
C TRP A 250 0.11 4.50 11.32
N ARG A 251 0.77 3.74 12.21
CA ARG A 251 0.08 2.75 13.06
C ARG A 251 -0.97 3.40 13.95
N SER A 252 -0.62 4.53 14.57
CA SER A 252 -1.56 5.28 15.41
C SER A 252 -2.71 5.87 14.61
N ASP A 253 -2.50 6.26 13.34
CA ASP A 253 -3.58 6.75 12.46
C ASP A 253 -4.65 5.68 12.23
N PHE A 254 -4.29 4.39 12.08
CA PHE A 254 -5.26 3.29 12.06
C PHE A 254 -6.12 3.24 13.32
N ILE A 255 -5.47 3.34 14.47
CA ILE A 255 -6.16 3.25 15.77
C ILE A 255 -7.04 4.47 16.01
N SER A 256 -6.56 5.68 15.69
CA SER A 256 -7.36 6.90 15.83
C SER A 256 -8.64 6.87 15.01
N VAL A 257 -8.56 6.37 13.76
CA VAL A 257 -9.75 6.22 12.91
C VAL A 257 -10.69 5.15 13.45
N LEU A 258 -10.18 4.00 13.88
CA LEU A 258 -10.98 2.95 14.49
C LEU A 258 -11.70 3.42 15.75
N ASP A 259 -10.98 4.11 16.64
CA ASP A 259 -11.54 4.66 17.89
C ASP A 259 -12.61 5.71 17.63
N ALA A 260 -12.41 6.58 16.64
CA ALA A 260 -13.40 7.58 16.25
C ALA A 260 -14.69 6.93 15.70
N ILE A 261 -14.57 5.88 14.89
CA ILE A 261 -15.73 5.12 14.37
C ILE A 261 -16.47 4.43 15.51
N GLU A 262 -15.77 3.74 16.39
CA GLU A 262 -16.34 2.99 17.53
C GLU A 262 -17.06 3.95 18.51
N ALA A 263 -16.45 5.08 18.80
CA ALA A 263 -17.01 6.09 19.70
C ALA A 263 -18.14 6.95 19.05
N GLY A 264 -18.42 6.77 17.75
CA GLY A 264 -19.38 7.60 17.01
C GLY A 264 -18.95 9.05 16.84
N LEU A 265 -17.64 9.33 17.00
CA LEU A 265 -17.02 10.65 16.82
C LEU A 265 -16.70 10.90 15.34
N VAL A 266 -17.71 10.70 14.50
CA VAL A 266 -17.67 10.88 13.05
C VAL A 266 -18.80 11.78 12.61
N ASP A 267 -18.70 12.35 11.42
CA ASP A 267 -19.70 13.23 10.84
C ASP A 267 -21.08 12.56 10.81
N ARG A 268 -22.12 13.38 10.83
CA ARG A 268 -23.51 12.93 10.83
C ARG A 268 -23.79 11.97 9.66
N GLU A 269 -23.23 12.28 8.51
CA GLU A 269 -23.38 11.54 7.26
C GLU A 269 -22.72 10.16 7.33
N VAL A 270 -21.65 10.01 8.11
CA VAL A 270 -20.90 8.75 8.31
C VAL A 270 -21.60 7.82 9.31
N ARG A 271 -22.37 8.35 10.27
CA ARG A 271 -22.99 7.54 11.32
C ARG A 271 -23.84 6.38 10.81
N PRO A 272 -24.66 6.53 9.74
CA PRO A 272 -25.38 5.38 9.16
C PRO A 272 -24.46 4.30 8.60
N ILE A 273 -23.28 4.68 8.06
CA ILE A 273 -22.27 3.76 7.53
C ILE A 273 -21.59 3.05 8.70
N ALA A 274 -21.13 3.81 9.70
CA ALA A 274 -20.51 3.30 10.92
C ALA A 274 -21.41 2.30 11.67
N ALA A 275 -22.73 2.55 11.69
CA ALA A 275 -23.70 1.65 12.33
C ALA A 275 -23.85 0.27 11.63
N LEU A 276 -23.41 0.15 10.38
CA LEU A 276 -23.36 -1.13 9.65
C LEU A 276 -21.98 -1.80 9.68
N ALA A 277 -20.98 -1.08 10.12
CA ALA A 277 -19.61 -1.59 10.23
C ALA A 277 -19.47 -2.51 11.47
N ASP A 278 -19.23 -3.79 11.25
CA ASP A 278 -18.99 -4.74 12.33
C ASP A 278 -17.51 -4.73 12.74
N LEU A 279 -17.18 -3.93 13.73
CA LEU A 279 -15.81 -3.81 14.24
C LEU A 279 -15.27 -5.06 14.93
N HIS A 280 -16.12 -6.11 15.16
CA HIS A 280 -15.68 -7.43 15.58
C HIS A 280 -15.20 -8.30 14.41
N ARG A 281 -15.37 -7.82 13.17
CA ARG A 281 -14.92 -8.47 11.93
C ARG A 281 -13.99 -7.53 11.16
N LEU A 282 -12.91 -7.13 11.82
CA LEU A 282 -11.99 -6.07 11.36
C LEU A 282 -10.68 -6.65 10.84
N ILE A 283 -10.29 -6.22 9.64
CA ILE A 283 -8.99 -6.48 9.00
C ILE A 283 -8.28 -5.14 8.78
N PHE A 284 -6.98 -5.09 9.06
CA PHE A 284 -6.13 -3.98 8.64
C PHE A 284 -5.34 -4.37 7.40
N ALA A 285 -5.23 -3.44 6.46
CA ALA A 285 -4.53 -3.71 5.20
C ALA A 285 -3.78 -2.47 4.72
N GLY A 286 -2.80 -2.67 3.87
CA GLY A 286 -2.13 -1.54 3.24
C GLY A 286 -1.16 -1.95 2.14
N MET A 287 -0.81 -0.97 1.32
CA MET A 287 0.13 -1.10 0.22
C MET A 287 1.44 -0.40 0.57
N SER A 288 2.58 -0.96 0.15
CA SER A 288 3.90 -0.38 0.37
C SER A 288 4.12 -0.06 1.86
N PHE A 289 4.43 1.18 2.23
CA PHE A 289 4.60 1.59 3.63
C PHE A 289 3.34 1.38 4.49
N GLY A 290 2.14 1.47 3.89
CA GLY A 290 0.87 1.16 4.55
C GLY A 290 0.75 -0.29 4.99
N GLY A 291 1.40 -1.23 4.29
CA GLY A 291 1.39 -2.65 4.62
C GLY A 291 1.97 -2.97 6.00
N PRO A 292 3.25 -2.67 6.28
CA PRO A 292 3.83 -2.85 7.60
C PRO A 292 3.16 -1.99 8.68
N ALA A 293 2.64 -0.79 8.34
CA ALA A 293 1.84 -0.01 9.28
C ALA A 293 0.57 -0.75 9.69
N ALA A 294 -0.15 -1.35 8.73
CA ALA A 294 -1.33 -2.18 8.98
C ALA A 294 -1.02 -3.39 9.85
N VAL A 295 0.05 -4.14 9.54
CA VAL A 295 0.48 -5.27 10.35
C VAL A 295 0.83 -4.82 11.77
N GLY A 296 1.62 -3.74 11.91
CA GLY A 296 2.00 -3.19 13.21
C GLY A 296 0.80 -2.71 14.04
N ALA A 297 -0.18 -2.04 13.40
CA ALA A 297 -1.42 -1.64 14.05
C ALA A 297 -2.23 -2.85 14.51
N CYS A 298 -2.35 -3.89 13.65
CA CYS A 298 -3.04 -5.12 14.00
C CYS A 298 -2.38 -5.88 15.16
N GLN A 299 -1.05 -5.82 15.30
CA GLN A 299 -0.37 -6.39 16.48
C GLN A 299 -0.69 -5.62 17.77
N ALA A 300 -0.88 -4.31 17.67
CA ALA A 300 -1.14 -3.43 18.82
C ALA A 300 -2.60 -3.48 19.28
N ASP A 301 -3.56 -3.69 18.38
CA ASP A 301 -4.99 -3.63 18.68
C ASP A 301 -5.68 -4.99 18.55
N ARG A 302 -6.32 -5.42 19.65
CA ARG A 302 -6.98 -6.73 19.72
C ARG A 302 -8.29 -6.83 18.93
N ARG A 303 -8.87 -5.73 18.50
CA ARG A 303 -10.06 -5.71 17.62
C ARG A 303 -9.71 -6.21 16.22
N CYS A 304 -8.45 -6.06 15.79
CA CYS A 304 -8.00 -6.57 14.50
C CYS A 304 -7.84 -8.09 14.49
N LEU A 305 -8.53 -8.75 13.56
CA LEU A 305 -8.54 -10.21 13.38
C LEU A 305 -7.46 -10.71 12.41
N GLY A 306 -6.91 -9.84 11.57
CA GLY A 306 -5.86 -10.19 10.62
C GLY A 306 -5.34 -8.98 9.86
N ALA A 307 -4.18 -9.12 9.21
CA ALA A 307 -3.57 -8.05 8.44
C ALA A 307 -3.10 -8.47 7.06
N ILE A 308 -3.15 -7.53 6.09
CA ILE A 308 -2.66 -7.74 4.72
C ILE A 308 -1.60 -6.67 4.40
N ASN A 309 -0.43 -7.13 3.96
CA ASN A 309 0.67 -6.30 3.50
C ASN A 309 0.89 -6.53 1.99
N LEU A 310 0.53 -5.54 1.16
CA LEU A 310 0.79 -5.54 -0.27
C LEU A 310 2.12 -4.87 -0.56
N ASP A 311 3.10 -5.64 -0.91
CA ASP A 311 4.45 -5.24 -1.34
C ASP A 311 5.16 -4.23 -0.42
N GLY A 312 4.78 -4.25 0.87
CA GLY A 312 5.34 -3.37 1.88
C GLY A 312 6.59 -3.98 2.51
N ARG A 313 7.70 -3.23 2.44
CA ARG A 313 8.91 -3.53 3.20
C ARG A 313 8.72 -3.09 4.64
N GLU A 314 9.06 -3.96 5.60
CA GLU A 314 9.09 -3.58 7.00
C GLU A 314 10.09 -2.44 7.25
N VAL A 315 9.80 -1.55 8.15
CA VAL A 315 10.56 -0.31 8.35
C VAL A 315 10.90 -0.01 9.81
N SER A 316 10.51 -0.89 10.73
CA SER A 316 10.83 -0.75 12.14
C SER A 316 11.16 -2.10 12.78
N LEU A 317 11.92 -2.07 13.88
CA LEU A 317 12.36 -3.28 14.58
C LEU A 317 11.29 -3.90 15.48
N ASP A 318 10.12 -3.31 15.62
CA ASP A 318 9.11 -3.76 16.60
C ASP A 318 8.65 -5.20 16.37
N LEU A 319 8.63 -5.63 15.11
CA LEU A 319 8.21 -6.98 14.71
C LEU A 319 9.38 -7.83 14.17
N PHE A 320 10.61 -7.33 14.30
CA PHE A 320 11.79 -8.06 13.87
C PHE A 320 12.02 -9.26 14.78
N ASP A 321 12.08 -10.45 14.19
CA ASP A 321 12.24 -11.74 14.88
C ASP A 321 11.20 -11.98 15.99
N ARG A 322 9.97 -11.48 15.79
CA ARG A 322 8.86 -11.61 16.75
C ARG A 322 7.64 -12.29 16.13
N PRO A 323 6.90 -13.10 16.92
CA PRO A 323 5.66 -13.70 16.44
C PRO A 323 4.59 -12.64 16.19
N VAL A 324 3.74 -12.88 15.19
CA VAL A 324 2.50 -12.11 15.02
C VAL A 324 1.40 -12.67 15.90
N ARG A 325 0.51 -11.79 16.36
CA ARG A 325 -0.66 -12.13 17.16
C ARG A 325 -1.83 -12.61 16.29
N ALA A 326 -1.96 -12.07 15.08
CA ALA A 326 -3.07 -12.30 14.18
C ALA A 326 -2.59 -12.84 12.83
N PRO A 327 -3.40 -13.59 12.08
CA PRO A 327 -3.09 -14.03 10.73
C PRO A 327 -2.63 -12.86 9.86
N THR A 328 -1.60 -13.11 9.06
CA THR A 328 -1.01 -12.09 8.20
C THR A 328 -0.79 -12.63 6.80
N LEU A 329 -1.29 -11.90 5.78
CA LEU A 329 -1.02 -12.16 4.38
C LEU A 329 -0.02 -11.13 3.87
N MET A 330 1.09 -11.61 3.30
CA MET A 330 2.11 -10.79 2.65
C MET A 330 2.16 -11.18 1.17
N VAL A 331 1.97 -10.20 0.30
CA VAL A 331 2.01 -10.40 -1.16
C VAL A 331 3.07 -9.49 -1.75
N TYR A 332 4.07 -10.07 -2.39
CA TYR A 332 5.24 -9.35 -2.92
C TYR A 332 5.28 -9.30 -4.44
N SER A 333 5.83 -8.24 -4.98
CA SER A 333 6.25 -8.18 -6.38
C SER A 333 7.51 -9.01 -6.62
N GLY A 334 7.68 -9.49 -7.84
CA GLY A 334 8.89 -10.21 -8.24
C GLY A 334 10.15 -9.33 -8.31
N ASN A 335 9.96 -8.04 -8.57
CA ASN A 335 11.08 -7.13 -8.83
C ASN A 335 11.65 -6.48 -7.57
N THR A 336 10.87 -6.36 -6.50
CA THR A 336 11.23 -5.53 -5.34
C THR A 336 11.95 -6.31 -4.26
N PHE A 337 11.60 -7.59 -4.05
CA PHE A 337 11.98 -8.30 -2.83
C PHE A 337 12.64 -9.66 -3.09
N ASN A 338 12.80 -10.09 -4.35
CA ASN A 338 13.17 -11.48 -4.62
C ASN A 338 14.35 -11.67 -5.56
N LEU A 339 15.42 -10.91 -5.39
CA LEU A 339 16.64 -11.08 -6.18
C LEU A 339 17.39 -12.41 -5.88
N SER A 340 17.09 -13.08 -4.78
CA SER A 340 17.76 -14.33 -4.36
C SER A 340 16.83 -15.34 -3.68
N GLY A 341 15.51 -15.20 -3.84
CA GLY A 341 14.54 -16.02 -3.11
C GLY A 341 14.36 -15.61 -1.64
N LEU A 342 15.02 -14.53 -1.22
CA LEU A 342 15.01 -14.00 0.14
C LEU A 342 14.69 -12.50 0.07
N GLY A 343 13.73 -12.05 0.85
CA GLY A 343 13.24 -10.69 0.86
C GLY A 343 13.69 -9.89 2.08
N TYR A 344 13.38 -8.59 2.07
CA TYR A 344 13.66 -7.71 3.20
C TYR A 344 12.88 -8.08 4.46
N ASN A 345 11.71 -8.72 4.32
CA ASN A 345 10.86 -9.09 5.45
C ASN A 345 11.11 -10.50 5.96
N ASP A 346 12.15 -11.19 5.49
CA ASP A 346 12.40 -12.60 5.82
C ASP A 346 12.62 -12.84 7.31
N PHE A 347 13.18 -11.88 8.01
CA PHE A 347 13.44 -11.97 9.45
C PHE A 347 12.38 -11.26 10.30
N PHE A 348 11.34 -10.69 9.68
CA PHE A 348 10.20 -10.11 10.39
C PHE A 348 9.12 -11.16 10.57
N TYR A 349 8.30 -10.98 11.61
CA TYR A 349 7.18 -11.85 11.96
C TYR A 349 7.59 -13.30 12.27
N GLU A 350 8.80 -13.50 12.75
CA GLU A 350 9.34 -14.81 13.16
C GLU A 350 9.09 -15.94 12.14
N PRO A 351 9.54 -15.80 10.87
CA PRO A 351 9.13 -16.66 9.77
C PRO A 351 9.47 -18.14 9.99
N ALA A 352 10.54 -18.41 10.73
CA ALA A 352 11.00 -19.75 10.99
C ALA A 352 10.09 -20.55 11.93
N ARG A 353 9.44 -19.87 12.87
CA ARG A 353 8.54 -20.49 13.84
C ARG A 353 7.09 -20.55 13.36
N GLN A 354 6.77 -19.83 12.29
CA GLN A 354 5.39 -19.68 11.82
C GLN A 354 4.98 -20.72 10.76
N ILE A 355 5.92 -21.52 10.28
CA ILE A 355 5.60 -22.63 9.37
C ILE A 355 4.81 -23.68 10.16
N GLY A 356 3.50 -23.80 9.86
CA GLY A 356 2.60 -24.70 10.54
C GLY A 356 2.16 -24.24 11.93
N SER A 357 2.54 -23.03 12.38
CA SER A 357 2.07 -22.43 13.64
C SER A 357 0.78 -21.63 13.46
N ARG A 358 0.11 -21.28 14.57
CA ARG A 358 -1.02 -20.35 14.58
C ARG A 358 -0.66 -19.15 15.48
N PRO A 359 -0.91 -17.90 15.04
CA PRO A 359 -1.54 -17.49 13.77
C PRO A 359 -0.66 -17.73 12.55
N GLU A 360 -1.30 -17.91 11.38
CA GLU A 360 -0.64 -18.17 10.10
C GLU A 360 -0.04 -16.90 9.52
N VAL A 361 1.19 -16.98 8.98
CA VAL A 361 1.78 -15.96 8.10
C VAL A 361 1.94 -16.56 6.71
N ARG A 362 1.13 -16.05 5.77
CA ARG A 362 1.16 -16.49 4.37
C ARG A 362 2.01 -15.51 3.56
N ARG A 363 3.07 -16.01 2.94
CA ARG A 363 3.94 -15.22 2.05
C ARG A 363 3.74 -15.66 0.62
N MET A 364 3.33 -14.71 -0.20
CA MET A 364 3.07 -14.93 -1.62
C MET A 364 3.90 -13.96 -2.46
N VAL A 365 4.24 -14.38 -3.67
CA VAL A 365 4.99 -13.58 -4.65
C VAL A 365 4.25 -13.62 -5.97
N VAL A 366 4.14 -12.47 -6.63
CA VAL A 366 3.69 -12.33 -8.02
C VAL A 366 4.92 -11.99 -8.86
N PRO A 367 5.62 -12.99 -9.44
CA PRO A 367 6.92 -12.77 -10.09
C PRO A 367 6.91 -11.73 -11.21
N ASP A 368 5.80 -11.66 -11.95
CA ASP A 368 5.62 -10.76 -13.09
C ASP A 368 5.08 -9.38 -12.70
N ALA A 369 4.89 -9.10 -11.40
CA ALA A 369 4.46 -7.80 -10.92
C ALA A 369 5.65 -6.92 -10.50
N GLY A 370 5.51 -5.62 -10.71
CA GLY A 370 6.32 -4.59 -10.08
C GLY A 370 5.56 -3.94 -8.90
N HIS A 371 6.23 -3.08 -8.17
CA HIS A 371 5.69 -2.45 -6.97
C HIS A 371 4.36 -1.69 -7.22
N TRP A 372 4.29 -0.97 -8.32
CA TRP A 372 3.11 -0.16 -8.65
C TRP A 372 1.98 -0.96 -9.31
N ASP A 373 2.24 -2.21 -9.67
CA ASP A 373 1.16 -3.09 -10.13
C ASP A 373 0.18 -3.48 -9.00
N PHE A 374 0.54 -3.22 -7.72
CA PHE A 374 -0.37 -3.35 -6.58
C PHE A 374 -1.31 -2.13 -6.38
N THR A 375 -1.35 -1.21 -7.32
CA THR A 375 -2.22 -0.04 -7.34
C THR A 375 -3.02 0.03 -8.63
N ASP A 376 -4.00 0.93 -8.69
CA ASP A 376 -4.79 1.16 -9.91
C ASP A 376 -3.92 1.63 -11.10
N TYR A 377 -2.72 2.15 -10.83
CA TYR A 377 -1.77 2.54 -11.88
C TYR A 377 -1.27 1.36 -12.72
N THR A 378 -1.53 0.11 -12.32
CA THR A 378 -1.31 -1.07 -13.17
C THR A 378 -2.13 -1.04 -14.46
N LEU A 379 -3.25 -0.30 -14.47
CA LEU A 379 -4.12 -0.12 -15.63
C LEU A 379 -3.60 0.89 -16.65
N LEU A 380 -2.60 1.68 -16.30
CA LEU A 380 -1.97 2.62 -17.23
C LEU A 380 -1.28 1.87 -18.37
N PRO A 381 -1.23 2.41 -19.60
CA PRO A 381 -0.54 1.78 -20.71
C PRO A 381 0.92 1.43 -20.37
N LYS A 382 1.36 0.25 -20.78
CA LYS A 382 2.74 -0.22 -20.62
C LYS A 382 3.48 -0.06 -21.94
N GLY A 383 4.69 0.50 -21.90
CA GLY A 383 5.58 0.54 -23.06
C GLY A 383 5.26 1.57 -24.14
N ASP A 384 4.39 2.54 -23.89
CA ASP A 384 4.17 3.67 -24.78
C ASP A 384 5.30 4.70 -24.59
N PRO A 385 6.19 4.91 -25.59
CA PRO A 385 7.28 5.88 -25.48
C PRO A 385 6.80 7.33 -25.37
N SER A 386 5.56 7.63 -25.78
CA SER A 386 4.94 8.96 -25.65
C SER A 386 4.42 9.21 -24.23
N MET A 387 4.37 8.16 -23.41
CA MET A 387 3.98 8.21 -22.01
C MET A 387 5.15 7.74 -21.12
N PRO A 388 6.13 8.58 -20.81
CA PRO A 388 7.21 8.24 -19.86
C PRO A 388 6.68 8.16 -18.42
N LEU A 389 5.57 7.44 -18.24
CA LEU A 389 4.67 7.59 -17.12
C LEU A 389 5.19 7.00 -15.83
N LEU A 390 5.92 5.91 -15.89
CA LEU A 390 6.46 5.26 -14.71
C LEU A 390 7.75 4.54 -15.08
N PRO A 391 8.79 4.62 -14.25
CA PRO A 391 9.97 3.79 -14.47
C PRO A 391 9.56 2.35 -14.71
N ALA A 392 10.05 1.74 -15.79
CA ALA A 392 9.79 0.33 -16.12
C ALA A 392 10.17 -0.60 -14.95
N SER A 393 11.08 -0.15 -14.07
CA SER A 393 11.48 -0.85 -12.84
C SER A 393 10.38 -0.94 -11.78
N LEU A 394 9.33 -0.10 -11.87
CA LEU A 394 8.23 -0.07 -10.90
C LEU A 394 7.02 -0.90 -11.34
N ARG A 395 6.99 -1.34 -12.59
CA ARG A 395 5.90 -2.12 -13.17
C ARG A 395 6.46 -3.37 -13.83
N GLY A 396 5.82 -4.50 -13.57
CA GLY A 396 6.16 -5.77 -14.19
C GLY A 396 5.39 -6.01 -15.50
N PRO A 397 5.66 -7.13 -16.19
CA PRO A 397 4.96 -7.50 -17.43
C PRO A 397 3.52 -7.97 -17.21
N ILE A 398 3.08 -8.23 -15.99
CA ILE A 398 1.72 -8.72 -15.70
C ILE A 398 0.64 -7.80 -16.31
N GLU A 399 -0.41 -8.38 -16.87
CA GLU A 399 -1.54 -7.62 -17.42
C GLU A 399 -2.31 -6.92 -16.27
N GLY A 400 -2.61 -5.62 -16.43
CA GLY A 400 -3.13 -4.81 -15.33
C GLY A 400 -4.47 -5.27 -14.78
N ARG A 401 -5.44 -5.63 -15.63
CA ARG A 401 -6.74 -6.16 -15.17
C ARG A 401 -6.61 -7.51 -14.49
N ARG A 402 -5.67 -8.35 -14.92
CA ARG A 402 -5.35 -9.61 -14.23
C ARG A 402 -4.80 -9.34 -12.83
N MET A 403 -3.90 -8.36 -12.71
CA MET A 403 -3.32 -8.00 -11.41
C MET A 403 -4.38 -7.47 -10.43
N ILE A 404 -5.31 -6.61 -10.90
CA ILE A 404 -6.43 -6.14 -10.08
C ILE A 404 -7.28 -7.33 -9.59
N ARG A 405 -7.69 -8.23 -10.49
CA ARG A 405 -8.47 -9.41 -10.10
C ARG A 405 -7.75 -10.28 -9.08
N LEU A 406 -6.44 -10.50 -9.28
CA LEU A 406 -5.61 -11.29 -8.39
C LEU A 406 -5.58 -10.69 -6.97
N VAL A 407 -5.36 -9.39 -6.85
CA VAL A 407 -5.35 -8.70 -5.55
C VAL A 407 -6.73 -8.77 -4.90
N ASN A 408 -7.79 -8.51 -5.66
CA ASN A 408 -9.17 -8.60 -5.19
C ASN A 408 -9.50 -10.00 -4.64
N ASP A 409 -9.19 -11.06 -5.39
CA ASP A 409 -9.45 -12.44 -4.98
C ASP A 409 -8.67 -12.83 -3.70
N LEU A 410 -7.42 -12.38 -3.57
CA LEU A 410 -6.62 -12.59 -2.34
C LEU A 410 -7.22 -11.90 -1.12
N PHE A 411 -7.73 -10.67 -1.28
CA PHE A 411 -8.38 -9.94 -0.19
C PHE A 411 -9.68 -10.62 0.21
N LEU A 412 -10.53 -10.96 -0.75
CA LEU A 412 -11.80 -11.62 -0.49
C LEU A 412 -11.60 -12.99 0.18
N ASP A 413 -10.63 -13.81 -0.26
CA ASP A 413 -10.27 -15.07 0.40
C ASP A 413 -9.83 -14.83 1.85
N PHE A 414 -8.97 -13.85 2.09
CA PHE A 414 -8.47 -13.56 3.44
C PHE A 414 -9.58 -13.03 4.35
N ILE A 415 -10.39 -12.10 3.89
CA ILE A 415 -11.53 -11.56 4.66
C ILE A 415 -12.54 -12.67 4.95
N GLY A 416 -12.88 -13.49 3.96
CA GLY A 416 -13.78 -14.63 4.12
C GLY A 416 -13.33 -15.61 5.21
N ARG A 417 -12.02 -15.89 5.28
CA ARG A 417 -11.43 -16.82 6.27
C ARG A 417 -11.42 -16.27 7.69
N TYR A 418 -11.15 -14.99 7.88
CA TYR A 418 -10.84 -14.44 9.21
C TYR A 418 -11.86 -13.44 9.73
N ALA A 419 -12.67 -12.85 8.85
CA ALA A 419 -13.72 -11.88 9.18
C ALA A 419 -15.08 -12.21 8.55
N GLY A 420 -15.21 -13.36 7.86
CA GLY A 420 -16.46 -13.81 7.27
C GLY A 420 -17.48 -14.25 8.33
N SER A 421 -18.77 -14.11 8.00
CA SER A 421 -19.89 -14.51 8.88
C SER A 421 -20.36 -15.95 8.66
N GLY A 422 -19.59 -16.80 7.98
CA GLY A 422 -20.02 -18.13 7.55
C GLY A 422 -20.93 -18.14 6.31
N GLN A 423 -21.32 -16.98 5.81
CA GLN A 423 -21.83 -16.82 4.45
C GLN A 423 -20.61 -16.57 3.56
N ASP A 424 -20.39 -17.43 2.58
CA ASP A 424 -19.26 -17.35 1.66
C ASP A 424 -19.24 -15.97 0.99
N LEU A 425 -18.34 -15.06 1.45
CA LEU A 425 -18.11 -13.78 0.76
C LEU A 425 -17.68 -14.04 -0.69
N VAL A 426 -16.93 -15.11 -0.91
CA VAL A 426 -16.64 -15.70 -2.22
C VAL A 426 -16.38 -17.20 -2.01
N ALA A 427 -16.96 -18.07 -2.82
CA ALA A 427 -16.52 -19.46 -2.88
C ALA A 427 -15.00 -19.47 -3.13
N ALA A 428 -14.26 -20.29 -2.37
CA ALA A 428 -12.81 -20.36 -2.47
C ALA A 428 -12.40 -20.60 -3.94
N LYS A 429 -11.98 -19.52 -4.62
CA LYS A 429 -11.48 -19.62 -5.98
C LYS A 429 -10.06 -20.21 -5.94
N PRO A 430 -9.67 -20.99 -6.95
CA PRO A 430 -8.26 -21.36 -7.10
C PRO A 430 -7.41 -20.08 -7.16
N ILE A 431 -6.31 -20.08 -6.42
CA ILE A 431 -5.33 -18.98 -6.48
C ILE A 431 -4.82 -18.91 -7.92
N ASP A 432 -4.76 -17.68 -8.49
CA ASP A 432 -4.23 -17.42 -9.84
C ASP A 432 -2.81 -18.00 -9.95
N ASP A 433 -2.50 -18.67 -11.07
CA ASP A 433 -1.22 -19.34 -11.30
C ASP A 433 -0.02 -18.37 -11.39
N ALA A 434 -0.27 -17.06 -11.54
CA ALA A 434 0.75 -16.02 -11.42
C ALA A 434 1.24 -15.87 -9.96
N VAL A 435 0.48 -16.33 -8.97
CA VAL A 435 0.86 -16.26 -7.56
C VAL A 435 1.67 -17.48 -7.17
N LYS A 436 2.82 -17.27 -6.55
CA LYS A 436 3.67 -18.33 -5.99
C LYS A 436 3.74 -18.20 -4.47
N VAL A 437 3.71 -19.31 -3.77
CA VAL A 437 4.02 -19.32 -2.33
C VAL A 437 5.53 -19.18 -2.18
N GLN A 438 5.97 -18.24 -1.32
CA GLN A 438 7.38 -18.04 -1.04
C GLN A 438 7.93 -19.26 -0.26
N ASP A 439 9.04 -19.85 -0.74
CA ASP A 439 9.76 -20.88 0.00
C ASP A 439 10.64 -20.25 1.10
N VAL A 440 10.21 -20.39 2.35
CA VAL A 440 10.95 -19.92 3.53
C VAL A 440 11.76 -21.01 4.23
N SER A 441 11.89 -22.18 3.63
CA SER A 441 12.56 -23.35 4.23
C SER A 441 14.02 -23.11 4.62
N ALA A 442 14.74 -22.28 3.84
CA ALA A 442 16.12 -21.92 4.15
C ALA A 442 16.23 -21.08 5.42
N ILE A 443 15.32 -20.12 5.60
CA ILE A 443 15.26 -19.27 6.80
C ILE A 443 14.87 -20.12 8.01
N ALA A 444 13.90 -21.01 7.85
CA ALA A 444 13.47 -21.93 8.91
C ALA A 444 14.61 -22.82 9.41
N ARG A 445 15.38 -23.40 8.50
CA ARG A 445 16.56 -24.21 8.86
C ARG A 445 17.62 -23.40 9.59
N TRP A 446 17.89 -22.19 9.11
CA TRP A 446 18.86 -21.30 9.77
C TRP A 446 18.40 -20.92 11.18
N ALA A 447 17.15 -20.51 11.38
CA ALA A 447 16.65 -20.11 12.67
C ALA A 447 16.64 -21.28 13.67
N ALA A 448 16.28 -22.49 13.24
CA ALA A 448 16.36 -23.68 14.07
C ALA A 448 17.81 -23.99 14.53
N SER A 449 18.82 -23.72 13.69
CA SER A 449 20.24 -23.88 14.06
C SER A 449 20.73 -22.75 14.96
N ALA A 450 20.28 -21.49 14.73
CA ALA A 450 20.65 -20.33 15.51
C ALA A 450 20.06 -20.36 16.93
N ASP A 451 18.85 -20.89 17.10
CA ASP A 451 18.24 -21.09 18.42
C ASP A 451 19.03 -22.05 19.31
N GLN A 452 19.79 -22.98 18.72
CA GLN A 452 20.67 -23.88 19.48
C GLN A 452 21.93 -23.18 19.98
N THR A 453 22.37 -22.11 19.31
CA THR A 453 23.65 -21.43 19.57
C THR A 453 23.50 -20.09 20.32
N ASN A 454 22.31 -19.48 20.36
CA ASN A 454 22.08 -18.17 20.97
C ASN A 454 21.08 -18.21 22.14
N PRO A 455 21.60 -18.16 23.41
CA PRO A 455 20.75 -18.18 24.61
C PRO A 455 19.79 -16.98 24.72
N GLN A 456 20.07 -15.84 24.06
CA GLN A 456 19.24 -14.63 24.14
C GLN A 456 17.97 -14.74 23.31
N ARG A 457 17.86 -15.66 22.35
CA ARG A 457 16.64 -15.97 21.62
C ARG A 457 15.66 -16.88 22.39
N LYS A 458 16.08 -17.42 23.54
CA LYS A 458 15.27 -18.33 24.37
C LYS A 458 14.41 -17.61 25.41
N ARG A 459 14.39 -16.27 25.44
CA ARG A 459 13.64 -15.49 26.45
C ARG A 459 12.48 -14.72 25.84
#